data_0d868d5a70c31efe8192350a55d74bc5
#
_entry.id   0d868d5a70c31efe8192350a55d74bc5
#
_cell.length_a   1.000
_cell.length_b   1.000
_cell.length_c   1.000
_cell.angle_alpha   90.00
_cell.angle_beta   90.00
_cell.angle_gamma   90.00
#
_symmetry.space_group_name_H-M   'P 1'
#
loop_
_entity.id
_entity.type
_entity.pdbx_description
1 polymer ?
#
loop_
_entity_poly.entity_id
_entity_poly.type
_entity_poly.pdbx_seq_one_letter_code
_entity_poly.pdbx_strand_id
1 'polypeptide(L)'
;LTGDIYRFAADLITAYETAKTSLGVLDYDDLIFYTNKLLSSRSATQWVLFKIDRGLEHILVDEAQDTSPAQWQVIAALTEEFFAGKGLHTEPRSLFVVGDEKQSIFSFQGADPVVFENMRAQFAERIGGINFVSLLKSYRSTPEILAAVDLVFAEPARAEGLMAAGTPVHHIPHRLK
;
A
#
# COMPACT_ATOMS: atom_id res chain seq x y z
N LEU A 1 4.15 26.32 26.92
CA LEU A 1 3.66 26.34 25.52
C LEU A 1 3.59 24.93 24.91
N THR A 2 4.69 24.18 24.87
CA THR A 2 4.69 22.79 24.28
C THR A 2 3.77 21.86 25.07
N GLY A 3 3.84 21.87 26.42
CA GLY A 3 2.98 21.04 27.26
C GLY A 3 1.48 21.37 27.13
N ASP A 4 1.14 22.63 26.91
CA ASP A 4 -0.25 23.05 26.74
C ASP A 4 -0.84 22.59 25.38
N ILE A 5 0.00 22.60 24.34
CA ILE A 5 -0.38 22.06 23.01
C ILE A 5 -0.65 20.55 23.10
N TYR A 6 0.20 19.79 23.77
CA TYR A 6 -0.03 18.34 23.95
C TYR A 6 -1.30 18.06 24.77
N ARG A 7 -1.56 18.85 25.81
CA ARG A 7 -2.78 18.68 26.60
C ARG A 7 -4.03 19.00 25.79
N PHE A 8 -4.02 20.11 25.06
CA PHE A 8 -5.11 20.46 24.16
C PHE A 8 -5.35 19.40 23.09
N ALA A 9 -4.30 18.86 22.47
CA ALA A 9 -4.42 17.78 21.49
C ALA A 9 -5.02 16.51 22.11
N ALA A 10 -4.62 16.13 23.32
CA ALA A 10 -5.18 14.98 24.03
C ALA A 10 -6.65 15.16 24.35
N ASP A 11 -7.04 16.33 24.82
CA ASP A 11 -8.44 16.66 25.12
C ASP A 11 -9.31 16.66 23.85
N LEU A 12 -8.78 17.20 22.75
CA LEU A 12 -9.46 17.18 21.44
C LEU A 12 -9.68 15.78 20.92
N ILE A 13 -8.64 14.92 20.95
CA ILE A 13 -8.74 13.52 20.54
C ILE A 13 -9.78 12.79 21.41
N THR A 14 -9.74 13.00 22.72
CA THR A 14 -10.70 12.38 23.65
C THR A 14 -12.14 12.81 23.35
N ALA A 15 -12.36 14.09 23.07
CA ALA A 15 -13.68 14.60 22.70
C ALA A 15 -14.16 14.03 21.36
N TYR A 16 -13.26 13.91 20.38
CA TYR A 16 -13.54 13.32 19.07
C TYR A 16 -13.97 11.84 19.19
N GLU A 17 -13.19 11.03 19.91
CA GLU A 17 -13.50 9.62 20.16
C GLU A 17 -14.84 9.43 20.92
N THR A 18 -15.09 10.30 21.89
CA THR A 18 -16.36 10.30 22.63
C THR A 18 -17.53 10.63 21.71
N ALA A 19 -17.38 11.60 20.83
CA ALA A 19 -18.41 11.95 19.84
C ALA A 19 -18.66 10.82 18.86
N LYS A 20 -17.64 10.17 18.29
CA LYS A 20 -17.78 8.98 17.43
C LYS A 20 -18.56 7.88 18.14
N THR A 21 -18.17 7.56 19.37
CA THR A 21 -18.83 6.52 20.17
C THR A 21 -20.30 6.85 20.44
N SER A 22 -20.61 8.10 20.77
CA SER A 22 -21.99 8.52 21.06
C SER A 22 -22.90 8.49 19.82
N LEU A 23 -22.33 8.74 18.66
CA LEU A 23 -23.03 8.71 17.37
C LEU A 23 -23.07 7.31 16.74
N GLY A 24 -22.30 6.35 17.26
CA GLY A 24 -22.19 5.01 16.68
C GLY A 24 -21.55 5.00 15.29
N VAL A 25 -20.62 5.91 15.03
CA VAL A 25 -19.93 6.05 13.73
C VAL A 25 -18.45 5.70 13.85
N LEU A 26 -17.85 5.32 12.72
CA LEU A 26 -16.43 5.04 12.55
C LEU A 26 -15.86 5.95 11.47
N ASP A 27 -14.61 6.38 11.62
CA ASP A 27 -13.85 6.99 10.55
C ASP A 27 -13.04 5.94 9.77
N TYR A 28 -12.29 6.39 8.75
CA TYR A 28 -11.52 5.47 7.91
C TYR A 28 -10.37 4.79 8.68
N ASP A 29 -9.76 5.48 9.61
CA ASP A 29 -8.67 4.92 10.43
C ASP A 29 -9.21 3.87 11.40
N ASP A 30 -10.41 4.08 11.95
CA ASP A 30 -11.10 3.08 12.75
C ASP A 30 -11.37 1.79 11.95
N LEU A 31 -11.80 1.91 10.70
CA LEU A 31 -12.06 0.74 9.85
C LEU A 31 -10.79 -0.09 9.66
N ILE A 32 -9.67 0.56 9.39
CA ILE A 32 -8.38 -0.11 9.25
C ILE A 32 -7.94 -0.72 10.58
N PHE A 33 -8.04 0.04 11.67
CA PHE A 33 -7.65 -0.40 13.00
C PHE A 33 -8.46 -1.63 13.46
N TYR A 34 -9.79 -1.56 13.36
CA TYR A 34 -10.65 -2.67 13.78
C TYR A 34 -10.51 -3.88 12.86
N THR A 35 -10.26 -3.69 11.56
CA THR A 35 -9.97 -4.79 10.63
C THR A 35 -8.68 -5.50 11.03
N ASN A 36 -7.60 -4.76 11.29
CA ASN A 36 -6.35 -5.34 11.76
C ASN A 36 -6.54 -6.08 13.11
N LYS A 37 -7.26 -5.48 14.04
CA LYS A 37 -7.57 -6.10 15.34
C LYS A 37 -8.37 -7.40 15.17
N LEU A 38 -9.33 -7.42 14.26
CA LEU A 38 -10.12 -8.60 13.94
C LEU A 38 -9.25 -9.70 13.34
N LEU A 39 -8.42 -9.37 12.35
CA LEU A 39 -7.54 -10.31 11.67
C LEU A 39 -6.35 -10.78 12.51
N SER A 40 -6.01 -10.08 13.61
CA SER A 40 -4.98 -10.49 14.57
C SER A 40 -5.50 -11.38 15.71
N SER A 41 -6.81 -11.50 15.87
CA SER A 41 -7.46 -12.25 16.95
C SER A 41 -7.55 -13.74 16.60
N ARG A 42 -6.77 -14.62 17.24
CA ARG A 42 -6.71 -16.06 16.93
C ARG A 42 -8.06 -16.78 16.83
N SER A 43 -9.05 -16.42 17.63
CA SER A 43 -10.35 -17.10 17.64
C SER A 43 -11.34 -16.55 16.60
N ALA A 44 -11.33 -15.24 16.34
CA ALA A 44 -12.18 -14.61 15.35
C ALA A 44 -11.61 -14.75 13.93
N THR A 45 -10.28 -14.69 13.82
CA THR A 45 -9.55 -14.73 12.55
C THR A 45 -9.84 -16.00 11.76
N GLN A 46 -9.78 -17.17 12.37
CA GLN A 46 -10.04 -18.43 11.66
C GLN A 46 -11.44 -18.47 11.04
N TRP A 47 -12.47 -18.01 11.74
CA TRP A 47 -13.81 -17.99 11.21
C TRP A 47 -13.99 -16.91 10.12
N VAL A 48 -13.43 -15.71 10.32
CA VAL A 48 -13.50 -14.61 9.35
C VAL A 48 -12.74 -14.98 8.08
N LEU A 49 -11.50 -15.43 8.22
CA LEU A 49 -10.69 -15.87 7.08
C LEU A 49 -11.36 -17.04 6.35
N PHE A 50 -11.89 -18.02 7.05
CA PHE A 50 -12.65 -19.10 6.43
C PHE A 50 -13.87 -18.61 5.62
N LYS A 51 -14.56 -17.59 6.11
CA LYS A 51 -15.69 -16.97 5.39
C LYS A 51 -15.25 -16.20 4.16
N ILE A 52 -14.15 -15.43 4.28
CA ILE A 52 -13.59 -14.65 3.19
C ILE A 52 -12.88 -15.58 2.18
N ASP A 53 -12.15 -16.57 2.66
CA ASP A 53 -11.37 -17.51 1.87
C ASP A 53 -12.22 -18.29 0.84
N ARG A 54 -13.48 -18.55 1.16
CA ARG A 54 -14.43 -19.19 0.24
C ARG A 54 -14.83 -18.35 -0.97
N GLY A 55 -14.56 -17.05 -0.96
CA GLY A 55 -14.95 -16.12 -2.02
C GLY A 55 -13.82 -15.22 -2.55
N LEU A 56 -12.63 -15.30 -1.96
CA LEU A 56 -11.50 -14.46 -2.36
C LEU A 56 -10.44 -15.30 -3.06
N GLU A 57 -10.39 -15.21 -4.37
CA GLU A 57 -9.44 -15.93 -5.21
C GLU A 57 -8.35 -15.01 -5.75
N HIS A 58 -8.68 -13.73 -5.98
CA HIS A 58 -7.78 -12.77 -6.58
C HIS A 58 -7.80 -11.46 -5.78
N ILE A 59 -6.62 -10.94 -5.45
CA ILE A 59 -6.45 -9.64 -4.82
C ILE A 59 -5.70 -8.73 -5.78
N LEU A 60 -6.28 -7.58 -6.08
CA LEU A 60 -5.66 -6.51 -6.85
C LEU A 60 -5.44 -5.31 -5.93
N VAL A 61 -4.19 -4.88 -5.83
CA VAL A 61 -3.79 -3.65 -5.14
C VAL A 61 -3.32 -2.66 -6.18
N ASP A 62 -4.03 -1.54 -6.27
CA ASP A 62 -3.67 -0.43 -7.14
C ASP A 62 -3.11 0.73 -6.31
N GLU A 63 -2.27 1.57 -6.91
CA GLU A 63 -1.59 2.69 -6.25
C GLU A 63 -0.88 2.27 -4.95
N ALA A 64 -0.17 1.14 -5.03
CA ALA A 64 0.44 0.48 -3.87
C ALA A 64 1.43 1.36 -3.09
N GLN A 65 2.06 2.35 -3.74
CA GLN A 65 2.95 3.32 -3.10
C GLN A 65 2.23 4.25 -2.11
N ASP A 66 0.90 4.39 -2.23
CA ASP A 66 0.08 5.23 -1.35
C ASP A 66 -0.59 4.42 -0.24
N THR A 67 -0.33 3.12 -0.18
CA THR A 67 -0.88 2.21 0.82
C THR A 67 -0.10 2.34 2.14
N SER A 68 -0.81 2.63 3.24
CA SER A 68 -0.19 2.75 4.57
C SER A 68 0.27 1.39 5.13
N PRO A 69 1.22 1.37 6.09
CA PRO A 69 1.64 0.13 6.75
C PRO A 69 0.49 -0.68 7.36
N ALA A 70 -0.50 0.01 7.93
CA ALA A 70 -1.67 -0.63 8.52
C ALA A 70 -2.58 -1.30 7.48
N GLN A 71 -2.72 -0.69 6.30
CA GLN A 71 -3.45 -1.30 5.18
C GLN A 71 -2.69 -2.50 4.62
N TRP A 72 -1.35 -2.42 4.52
CA TRP A 72 -0.52 -3.56 4.13
C TRP A 72 -0.65 -4.74 5.09
N GLN A 73 -0.82 -4.50 6.40
CA GLN A 73 -1.07 -5.57 7.36
C GLN A 73 -2.39 -6.31 7.08
N VAL A 74 -3.44 -5.58 6.69
CA VAL A 74 -4.71 -6.20 6.27
C VAL A 74 -4.50 -7.07 5.04
N ILE A 75 -3.82 -6.55 4.00
CA ILE A 75 -3.55 -7.29 2.76
C ILE A 75 -2.72 -8.55 3.07
N ALA A 76 -1.68 -8.41 3.90
CA ALA A 76 -0.83 -9.53 4.29
C ALA A 76 -1.61 -10.62 5.03
N ALA A 77 -2.51 -10.24 5.94
CA ALA A 77 -3.36 -11.18 6.67
C ALA A 77 -4.36 -11.90 5.74
N LEU A 78 -4.96 -11.20 4.79
CA LEU A 78 -5.87 -11.79 3.81
C LEU A 78 -5.17 -12.74 2.84
N THR A 79 -3.90 -12.49 2.54
CA THR A 79 -3.10 -13.33 1.63
C THR A 79 -2.35 -14.45 2.33
N GLU A 80 -2.34 -14.49 3.65
CA GLU A 80 -1.61 -15.52 4.41
C GLU A 80 -2.06 -16.93 4.04
N GLU A 81 -3.37 -17.14 3.95
CA GLU A 81 -3.95 -18.42 3.53
C GLU A 81 -3.70 -18.76 2.07
N PHE A 82 -3.48 -17.74 1.19
CA PHE A 82 -3.18 -17.98 -0.23
C PHE A 82 -1.89 -18.77 -0.40
N PHE A 83 -0.95 -18.59 0.50
CA PHE A 83 0.41 -19.11 0.42
C PHE A 83 0.69 -20.22 1.46
N ALA A 84 -0.23 -20.47 2.39
CA ALA A 84 -0.06 -21.47 3.47
C ALA A 84 -0.08 -22.94 3.00
N GLY A 85 -0.19 -23.20 1.71
CA GLY A 85 -0.09 -24.53 1.13
C GLY A 85 -1.29 -24.93 0.27
N LYS A 86 -1.26 -26.17 -0.22
CA LYS A 86 -2.30 -26.78 -1.07
C LYS A 86 -3.60 -26.97 -0.26
N GLY A 87 -4.31 -25.86 -0.04
CA GLY A 87 -5.63 -25.89 0.57
C GLY A 87 -6.64 -26.66 -0.27
N LEU A 88 -7.87 -26.75 0.21
CA LEU A 88 -9.01 -27.39 -0.46
C LEU A 88 -9.41 -26.71 -1.80
N HIS A 89 -8.68 -25.68 -2.22
CA HIS A 89 -8.94 -24.91 -3.43
C HIS A 89 -8.22 -25.50 -4.63
N THR A 90 -8.97 -25.79 -5.67
CA THR A 90 -8.47 -26.29 -6.96
C THR A 90 -8.10 -25.15 -7.91
N GLU A 91 -8.64 -23.95 -7.67
CA GLU A 91 -8.42 -22.78 -8.52
C GLU A 91 -7.16 -22.00 -8.10
N PRO A 92 -6.42 -21.46 -9.09
CA PRO A 92 -5.24 -20.66 -8.81
C PRO A 92 -5.60 -19.33 -8.16
N ARG A 93 -4.96 -18.99 -7.05
CA ARG A 93 -5.09 -17.71 -6.38
C ARG A 93 -4.00 -16.75 -6.83
N SER A 94 -4.30 -15.47 -6.89
CA SER A 94 -3.32 -14.48 -7.29
C SER A 94 -3.38 -13.21 -6.44
N LEU A 95 -2.20 -12.65 -6.21
CA LEU A 95 -2.01 -11.29 -5.74
C LEU A 95 -1.35 -10.48 -6.86
N PHE A 96 -2.03 -9.44 -7.33
CA PHE A 96 -1.51 -8.52 -8.34
C PHE A 96 -1.40 -7.13 -7.72
N VAL A 97 -0.20 -6.57 -7.75
CA VAL A 97 0.10 -5.27 -7.12
C VAL A 97 0.66 -4.34 -8.18
N VAL A 98 0.08 -3.16 -8.29
CA VAL A 98 0.54 -2.09 -9.18
C VAL A 98 0.86 -0.86 -8.35
N GLY A 99 2.00 -0.25 -8.64
CA GLY A 99 2.44 0.97 -7.97
C GLY A 99 3.64 1.59 -8.67
N ASP A 100 3.88 2.83 -8.39
CA ASP A 100 5.05 3.59 -8.84
C ASP A 100 5.56 4.47 -7.69
N GLU A 101 6.68 4.10 -7.12
CA GLU A 101 7.31 4.81 -5.99
C GLU A 101 7.49 6.30 -6.24
N LYS A 102 7.74 6.69 -7.50
CA LYS A 102 7.92 8.07 -7.92
C LYS A 102 6.66 8.92 -7.80
N GLN A 103 5.49 8.27 -7.73
CA GLN A 103 4.18 8.94 -7.63
C GLN A 103 3.67 9.02 -6.18
N SER A 104 4.43 8.53 -5.20
CA SER A 104 4.02 8.63 -3.80
C SER A 104 4.02 10.07 -3.31
N ILE A 105 2.84 10.58 -2.98
CA ILE A 105 2.62 11.93 -2.44
C ILE A 105 1.86 11.92 -1.11
N PHE A 106 1.47 10.75 -0.60
CA PHE A 106 0.62 10.60 0.58
C PHE A 106 1.39 10.26 1.86
N SER A 107 2.67 10.63 1.96
CA SER A 107 3.46 10.45 3.19
C SER A 107 2.82 11.10 4.41
N PHE A 108 2.12 12.22 4.25
CA PHE A 108 1.36 12.89 5.31
C PHE A 108 0.13 12.10 5.78
N GLN A 109 -0.32 11.11 5.04
CA GLN A 109 -1.36 10.15 5.41
C GLN A 109 -0.78 8.78 5.83
N GLY A 110 0.54 8.71 6.06
CA GLY A 110 1.21 7.52 6.53
C GLY A 110 1.62 6.54 5.44
N ALA A 111 1.51 6.91 4.16
CA ALA A 111 2.12 6.14 3.08
C ALA A 111 3.65 6.22 3.18
N ASP A 112 4.30 5.07 3.01
CA ASP A 112 5.76 4.95 3.07
C ASP A 112 6.25 4.07 1.92
N PRO A 113 6.95 4.65 0.92
CA PRO A 113 7.50 3.89 -0.21
C PRO A 113 8.45 2.76 0.22
N VAL A 114 9.15 2.92 1.35
CA VAL A 114 10.03 1.88 1.90
C VAL A 114 9.21 0.66 2.34
N VAL A 115 8.01 0.88 2.86
CA VAL A 115 7.09 -0.22 3.22
C VAL A 115 6.64 -0.99 1.98
N PHE A 116 6.37 -0.31 0.88
CA PHE A 116 6.02 -0.96 -0.39
C PHE A 116 7.12 -1.92 -0.86
N GLU A 117 8.39 -1.47 -0.86
CA GLU A 117 9.53 -2.32 -1.20
C GLU A 117 9.72 -3.49 -0.24
N ASN A 118 9.57 -3.24 1.07
CA ASN A 118 9.66 -4.29 2.08
C ASN A 118 8.56 -5.34 1.90
N MET A 119 7.35 -4.92 1.60
CA MET A 119 6.23 -5.83 1.32
C MET A 119 6.47 -6.66 0.06
N ARG A 120 7.01 -6.05 -0.99
CA ARG A 120 7.44 -6.76 -2.20
C ARG A 120 8.45 -7.86 -1.88
N ALA A 121 9.46 -7.57 -1.08
CA ALA A 121 10.46 -8.54 -0.66
C ALA A 121 9.85 -9.68 0.18
N GLN A 122 8.97 -9.35 1.13
CA GLN A 122 8.29 -10.34 1.97
C GLN A 122 7.38 -11.27 1.15
N PHE A 123 6.62 -10.74 0.21
CA PHE A 123 5.80 -11.57 -0.67
C PHE A 123 6.65 -12.44 -1.59
N ALA A 124 7.75 -11.91 -2.13
CA ALA A 124 8.68 -12.69 -2.95
C ALA A 124 9.25 -13.89 -2.20
N GLU A 125 9.63 -13.70 -0.92
CA GLU A 125 10.11 -14.77 -0.07
C GLU A 125 9.03 -15.83 0.22
N ARG A 126 7.81 -15.40 0.57
CA ARG A 126 6.69 -16.30 0.90
C ARG A 126 6.23 -17.16 -0.27
N ILE A 127 6.26 -16.61 -1.48
CA ILE A 127 5.73 -17.28 -2.69
C ILE A 127 6.84 -18.05 -3.42
N GLY A 128 8.11 -17.87 -3.03
CA GLY A 128 9.26 -18.45 -3.74
C GLY A 128 9.61 -17.69 -5.02
N GLY A 129 9.23 -16.43 -5.12
CA GLY A 129 9.49 -15.50 -6.21
C GLY A 129 8.23 -14.79 -6.69
N ILE A 130 8.40 -13.60 -7.24
CA ILE A 130 7.33 -12.82 -7.87
C ILE A 130 7.68 -12.55 -9.33
N ASN A 131 6.66 -12.45 -10.18
CA ASN A 131 6.82 -12.03 -11.55
C ASN A 131 6.75 -10.49 -11.59
N PHE A 132 7.90 -9.85 -11.73
CA PHE A 132 8.00 -8.39 -11.80
C PHE A 132 7.96 -7.91 -13.25
N VAL A 133 7.02 -7.01 -13.55
CA VAL A 133 6.86 -6.41 -14.88
C VAL A 133 6.95 -4.90 -14.78
N SER A 134 7.98 -4.31 -15.40
CA SER A 134 8.12 -2.86 -15.49
C SER A 134 7.29 -2.29 -16.62
N LEU A 135 6.40 -1.34 -16.31
CA LEU A 135 5.62 -0.59 -17.28
C LEU A 135 6.41 0.67 -17.72
N LEU A 136 7.29 0.52 -18.70
CA LEU A 136 8.22 1.58 -19.10
C LEU A 136 7.60 2.61 -20.06
N LYS A 137 6.56 2.24 -20.81
CA LYS A 137 5.96 3.14 -21.80
C LYS A 137 4.86 4.00 -21.21
N SER A 138 5.01 5.31 -21.37
CA SER A 138 3.95 6.27 -21.04
C SER A 138 3.03 6.48 -22.23
N TYR A 139 1.73 6.26 -22.00
CA TYR A 139 0.65 6.49 -22.99
C TYR A 139 -0.12 7.78 -22.70
N ARG A 140 0.13 8.41 -21.55
CA ARG A 140 -0.61 9.58 -21.06
C ARG A 140 0.01 10.90 -21.51
N SER A 141 1.35 10.97 -21.54
CA SER A 141 2.10 12.21 -21.74
C SER A 141 2.81 12.23 -23.09
N THR A 142 2.94 13.43 -23.67
CA THR A 142 3.70 13.61 -24.90
C THR A 142 5.20 13.48 -24.66
N PRO A 143 5.99 13.18 -25.73
CA PRO A 143 7.45 13.06 -25.58
C PRO A 143 8.12 14.29 -25.00
N GLU A 144 7.63 15.50 -25.31
CA GLU A 144 8.19 16.77 -24.85
C GLU A 144 8.01 16.94 -23.33
N ILE A 145 6.86 16.55 -22.80
CA ILE A 145 6.58 16.59 -21.36
C ILE A 145 7.48 15.61 -20.63
N LEU A 146 7.61 14.39 -21.15
CA LEU A 146 8.47 13.37 -20.53
C LEU A 146 9.94 13.79 -20.56
N ALA A 147 10.40 14.35 -21.67
CA ALA A 147 11.77 14.86 -21.78
C ALA A 147 12.04 16.02 -20.81
N ALA A 148 11.07 16.89 -20.60
CA ALA A 148 11.19 17.97 -19.62
C ALA A 148 11.30 17.45 -18.19
N VAL A 149 10.51 16.42 -17.82
CA VAL A 149 10.59 15.76 -16.52
C VAL A 149 11.95 15.05 -16.36
N ASP A 150 12.37 14.27 -17.35
CA ASP A 150 13.66 13.57 -17.33
C ASP A 150 14.84 14.55 -17.17
N LEU A 151 14.76 15.72 -17.84
CA LEU A 151 15.79 16.77 -17.71
C LEU A 151 15.84 17.35 -16.28
N VAL A 152 14.72 17.56 -15.64
CA VAL A 152 14.68 18.07 -14.25
C VAL A 152 15.34 17.08 -13.29
N PHE A 153 15.10 15.78 -13.46
CA PHE A 153 15.60 14.73 -12.60
C PHE A 153 16.88 14.05 -13.09
N ALA A 154 17.52 14.57 -14.15
CA ALA A 154 18.81 14.08 -14.63
C ALA A 154 19.94 14.24 -13.60
N GLU A 155 19.83 15.23 -12.72
CA GLU A 155 20.79 15.47 -11.64
C GLU A 155 20.47 14.57 -10.44
N PRO A 156 21.38 13.69 -9.97
CA PRO A 156 21.11 12.74 -8.89
C PRO A 156 20.58 13.38 -7.60
N ALA A 157 21.06 14.58 -7.25
CA ALA A 157 20.58 15.31 -6.08
C ALA A 157 19.09 15.71 -6.15
N ARG A 158 18.55 15.86 -7.35
CA ARG A 158 17.11 16.18 -7.55
C ARG A 158 16.24 14.92 -7.59
N ALA A 159 16.84 13.78 -7.89
CA ALA A 159 16.19 12.48 -7.91
C ALA A 159 16.23 11.78 -6.54
N GLU A 160 16.88 12.38 -5.54
CA GLU A 160 16.99 11.83 -4.19
C GLU A 160 15.59 11.66 -3.57
N GLY A 161 15.30 10.47 -3.06
CA GLY A 161 14.01 10.13 -2.48
C GLY A 161 12.93 9.69 -3.48
N LEU A 162 13.17 9.79 -4.80
CA LEU A 162 12.20 9.32 -5.80
C LEU A 162 12.36 7.85 -6.16
N MET A 163 13.57 7.32 -6.04
CA MET A 163 13.92 5.95 -6.43
C MET A 163 15.03 5.40 -5.55
N ALA A 164 15.21 4.09 -5.58
CA ALA A 164 16.40 3.48 -5.00
C ALA A 164 17.68 4.15 -5.55
N ALA A 165 18.64 4.41 -4.67
CA ALA A 165 19.84 5.17 -4.98
C ALA A 165 20.53 4.64 -6.25
N GLY A 166 20.76 5.52 -7.22
CA GLY A 166 21.47 5.23 -8.46
C GLY A 166 20.60 4.77 -9.64
N THR A 167 19.29 4.69 -9.50
CA THR A 167 18.41 4.39 -10.63
C THR A 167 18.03 5.70 -11.34
N PRO A 168 18.34 5.87 -12.64
CA PRO A 168 17.98 7.09 -13.36
C PRO A 168 16.46 7.16 -13.60
N VAL A 169 15.89 8.33 -13.44
CA VAL A 169 14.52 8.60 -13.88
C VAL A 169 14.54 8.74 -15.40
N HIS A 170 13.88 7.83 -16.09
CA HIS A 170 13.79 7.85 -17.55
C HIS A 170 12.44 7.31 -18.02
N HIS A 171 11.78 8.06 -18.90
CA HIS A 171 10.49 7.72 -19.46
C HIS A 171 10.60 7.37 -20.94
N ILE A 172 9.85 6.36 -21.37
CA ILE A 172 9.75 5.99 -22.77
C ILE A 172 8.38 6.44 -23.28
N PRO A 173 8.31 7.46 -24.15
CA PRO A 173 7.06 7.90 -24.73
C PRO A 173 6.49 6.84 -25.67
N HIS A 174 5.16 6.67 -25.63
CA HIS A 174 4.47 5.98 -26.71
C HIS A 174 4.39 6.92 -27.90
N ARG A 175 4.98 6.54 -29.02
CA ARG A 175 4.84 7.30 -30.27
C ARG A 175 3.40 7.14 -30.75
N LEU A 176 2.62 8.20 -30.62
CA LEU A 176 1.39 8.34 -31.39
C LEU A 176 1.82 8.41 -32.86
N LYS A 177 1.29 7.50 -33.67
CA LYS A 177 1.46 7.56 -35.14
C LYS A 177 0.63 8.70 -35.68
#